data_6a63017a34a5cd7a0b3d583ebdc00ff9
#
_entry.id   6a63017a34a5cd7a0b3d583ebdc00ff9
#
_cell.length_a   1.000
_cell.length_b   1.000
_cell.length_c   1.000
_cell.angle_alpha   90.00
_cell.angle_beta   90.00
_cell.angle_gamma   90.00
#
_symmetry.space_group_name_H-M   'P 1'
#
loop_
_entity.id
_entity.type
_entity.pdbx_description
1 polymer ?
#
loop_
_entity_poly.entity_id
_entity_poly.type
_entity_poly.pdbx_seq_one_letter_code
_entity_poly.pdbx_strand_id
1 'polypeptide(L)'
;VISRELHWPWWERALIIIATLFTLVVWQMSVKNQPIWKVEEIPPTFSEDAFYAQNNVLHQSLEEIQYGDFSQSHWYFLGVAGASYQDVFKSEIMRIKEQFDTRFGTFGRSVALVNNPSTRTELPIATRTSIEMSLRRIGQQMNKESDVLFLYMTSHGLQNQFEIENAPLDLKQVDPKWLRETLDQSGIRWRVIVISACYSGSFIPALQSDNTLIITAS
;
A
#
# COMPACT_ATOMS: atom_id res chain seq x y z
N VAL A 1 25.36 16.50 59.74
CA VAL A 1 24.35 16.34 58.70
C VAL A 1 23.00 16.60 59.36
N ILE A 2 22.41 17.78 59.15
CA ILE A 2 21.13 18.20 59.76
C ILE A 2 20.03 17.75 58.79
N SER A 3 19.29 16.68 59.10
CA SER A 3 18.07 16.31 58.39
C SER A 3 16.97 17.28 58.82
N ARG A 4 16.70 18.29 57.98
CA ARG A 4 15.47 19.09 58.12
C ARG A 4 14.31 18.20 57.71
N GLU A 5 13.61 17.62 58.70
CA GLU A 5 12.29 17.06 58.45
C GLU A 5 11.35 18.22 58.07
N LEU A 6 10.92 18.28 56.80
CA LEU A 6 9.88 19.18 56.33
C LEU A 6 8.53 18.73 56.91
N HIS A 7 8.17 19.29 58.10
CA HIS A 7 6.81 19.14 58.64
C HIS A 7 5.85 20.07 57.85
N TRP A 8 5.37 19.55 56.74
CA TRP A 8 4.32 20.23 56.01
C TRP A 8 3.04 20.17 56.84
N PRO A 9 2.32 21.32 57.06
CA PRO A 9 1.05 21.36 57.75
C PRO A 9 0.03 20.45 57.02
N TRP A 10 -0.83 19.82 57.77
CA TRP A 10 -1.80 18.84 57.26
C TRP A 10 -2.67 19.36 56.14
N TRP A 11 -3.02 20.65 56.11
CA TRP A 11 -3.82 21.30 55.07
C TRP A 11 -3.08 21.41 53.74
N GLU A 12 -1.77 21.59 53.70
CA GLU A 12 -0.98 21.56 52.46
C GLU A 12 -0.96 20.16 51.86
N ARG A 13 -0.84 19.12 52.68
CA ARG A 13 -0.95 17.71 52.22
C ARG A 13 -2.34 17.43 51.65
N ALA A 14 -3.39 17.94 52.30
CA ALA A 14 -4.77 17.82 51.83
C ALA A 14 -4.98 18.52 50.48
N LEU A 15 -4.42 19.72 50.27
CA LEU A 15 -4.50 20.44 49.01
C LEU A 15 -3.81 19.70 47.86
N ILE A 16 -2.64 19.10 48.10
CA ILE A 16 -1.92 18.31 47.09
C ILE A 16 -2.75 17.07 46.70
N ILE A 17 -3.34 16.39 47.67
CA ILE A 17 -4.19 15.21 47.41
C ILE A 17 -5.43 15.61 46.60
N ILE A 18 -6.07 16.72 46.96
CA ILE A 18 -7.26 17.24 46.23
C ILE A 18 -6.87 17.64 44.80
N ALA A 19 -5.75 18.33 44.60
CA ALA A 19 -5.25 18.70 43.28
C ALA A 19 -4.93 17.49 42.40
N THR A 20 -4.28 16.47 42.96
CA THR A 20 -3.99 15.23 42.24
C THR A 20 -5.25 14.44 41.91
N LEU A 21 -6.21 14.35 42.82
CA LEU A 21 -7.50 13.70 42.53
C LEU A 21 -8.28 14.45 41.46
N PHE A 22 -8.28 15.80 41.51
CA PHE A 22 -8.94 16.62 40.53
C PHE A 22 -8.34 16.44 39.12
N THR A 23 -7.00 16.44 39.01
CA THR A 23 -6.33 16.19 37.73
C THR A 23 -6.61 14.79 37.19
N LEU A 24 -6.66 13.76 38.04
CA LEU A 24 -7.05 12.40 37.67
C LEU A 24 -8.50 12.33 37.16
N VAL A 25 -9.41 13.00 37.82
CA VAL A 25 -10.84 13.06 37.40
C VAL A 25 -10.97 13.76 36.03
N VAL A 26 -10.33 14.93 35.90
CA VAL A 26 -10.34 15.66 34.62
C VAL A 26 -9.71 14.83 33.51
N TRP A 27 -8.59 14.16 33.78
CA TRP A 27 -7.95 13.25 32.82
C TRP A 27 -8.88 12.09 32.43
N GLN A 28 -9.52 11.45 33.40
CA GLN A 28 -10.44 10.33 33.17
C GLN A 28 -11.71 10.79 32.40
N MET A 29 -12.21 11.99 32.62
CA MET A 29 -13.32 12.57 31.85
C MET A 29 -12.89 12.90 30.42
N SER A 30 -11.65 13.38 30.22
CA SER A 30 -11.09 13.72 28.91
C SER A 30 -10.81 12.48 28.08
N VAL A 31 -10.30 11.40 28.70
CA VAL A 31 -9.99 10.13 28.02
C VAL A 31 -11.24 9.34 27.67
N LYS A 32 -12.31 9.40 28.47
CA LYS A 32 -13.58 8.73 28.15
C LYS A 32 -14.28 9.26 26.89
N ASN A 33 -13.99 10.50 26.50
CA ASN A 33 -14.65 11.16 25.37
C ASN A 33 -13.81 11.21 24.08
N GLN A 34 -12.59 10.70 24.11
CA GLN A 34 -11.78 10.55 22.90
C GLN A 34 -11.41 9.07 22.74
N PRO A 35 -12.09 8.35 21.85
CA PRO A 35 -11.57 7.05 21.45
C PRO A 35 -10.17 7.27 20.88
N ILE A 36 -9.17 6.65 21.50
CA ILE A 36 -7.75 6.72 21.11
C ILE A 36 -7.58 6.18 19.67
N TRP A 37 -8.58 5.46 19.18
CA TRP A 37 -8.72 4.97 17.82
C TRP A 37 -10.13 5.31 17.32
N LYS A 38 -10.25 6.24 16.41
CA LYS A 38 -11.39 6.20 15.50
C LYS A 38 -11.08 5.02 14.56
N VAL A 39 -11.63 3.85 14.88
CA VAL A 39 -11.89 2.87 13.85
C VAL A 39 -12.94 3.54 12.97
N GLU A 40 -12.52 4.11 11.86
CA GLU A 40 -13.43 4.40 10.78
C GLU A 40 -14.05 3.04 10.44
N GLU A 41 -15.32 2.85 10.80
CA GLU A 41 -16.07 1.69 10.34
C GLU A 41 -16.12 1.81 8.81
N ILE A 42 -15.21 1.10 8.15
CA ILE A 42 -15.24 0.97 6.70
C ILE A 42 -16.59 0.31 6.41
N PRO A 43 -17.48 0.98 5.66
CA PRO A 43 -18.75 0.36 5.32
C PRO A 43 -18.44 -0.97 4.62
N PRO A 44 -18.93 -2.11 5.13
CA PRO A 44 -18.56 -3.44 4.63
C PRO A 44 -19.12 -3.74 3.24
N THR A 45 -19.79 -2.79 2.61
CA THR A 45 -20.50 -3.00 1.36
C THR A 45 -19.62 -2.63 0.16
N PHE A 46 -19.19 -3.63 -0.55
CA PHE A 46 -18.80 -3.49 -1.95
C PHE A 46 -20.12 -3.31 -2.74
N SER A 47 -20.38 -2.11 -3.27
CA SER A 47 -21.66 -1.84 -3.93
C SER A 47 -21.82 -2.66 -5.20
N GLU A 48 -23.06 -2.87 -5.62
CA GLU A 48 -23.37 -3.55 -6.90
C GLU A 48 -22.70 -2.81 -8.08
N ASP A 49 -22.76 -1.49 -8.08
CA ASP A 49 -22.10 -0.66 -9.11
C ASP A 49 -20.58 -0.90 -9.15
N ALA A 50 -19.92 -0.94 -8.00
CA ALA A 50 -18.49 -1.21 -7.91
C ALA A 50 -18.17 -2.64 -8.40
N PHE A 51 -19.01 -3.62 -8.08
CA PHE A 51 -18.83 -5.01 -8.52
C PHE A 51 -18.85 -5.14 -10.03
N TYR A 52 -19.86 -4.56 -10.68
CA TYR A 52 -19.98 -4.61 -12.14
C TYR A 52 -19.02 -3.69 -12.87
N ALA A 53 -18.60 -2.56 -12.27
CA ALA A 53 -17.64 -1.65 -12.85
C ALA A 53 -16.24 -2.27 -12.96
N GLN A 54 -15.82 -3.12 -12.01
CA GLN A 54 -14.42 -3.55 -11.88
C GLN A 54 -13.86 -4.25 -13.13
N ASN A 55 -14.64 -5.08 -13.79
CA ASN A 55 -14.17 -5.71 -15.02
C ASN A 55 -13.88 -4.67 -16.12
N ASN A 56 -14.78 -3.71 -16.30
CA ASN A 56 -14.64 -2.67 -17.32
C ASN A 56 -13.49 -1.72 -16.99
N VAL A 57 -13.37 -1.29 -15.72
CA VAL A 57 -12.31 -0.39 -15.26
C VAL A 57 -10.93 -1.03 -15.44
N LEU A 58 -10.78 -2.32 -15.11
CA LEU A 58 -9.54 -3.04 -15.34
C LEU A 58 -9.22 -3.13 -16.84
N HIS A 59 -10.16 -3.57 -17.67
CA HIS A 59 -9.95 -3.70 -19.11
C HIS A 59 -9.59 -2.36 -19.74
N GLN A 60 -10.30 -1.29 -19.42
CA GLN A 60 -9.98 0.06 -19.92
C GLN A 60 -8.56 0.49 -19.52
N SER A 61 -8.19 0.33 -18.27
CA SER A 61 -6.82 0.67 -17.79
C SER A 61 -5.73 -0.14 -18.52
N LEU A 62 -6.02 -1.37 -18.91
CA LEU A 62 -5.09 -2.21 -19.67
C LEU A 62 -5.04 -1.85 -21.14
N GLU A 63 -6.16 -1.46 -21.76
CA GLU A 63 -6.22 -1.04 -23.16
C GLU A 63 -5.51 0.30 -23.39
N GLU A 64 -5.49 1.18 -22.40
CA GLU A 64 -4.78 2.46 -22.46
C GLU A 64 -3.25 2.32 -22.45
N ILE A 65 -2.70 1.12 -22.16
CA ILE A 65 -1.24 0.90 -22.16
C ILE A 65 -0.72 0.92 -23.60
N GLN A 66 0.10 1.93 -23.89
CA GLN A 66 0.70 2.19 -25.18
C GLN A 66 2.00 1.40 -25.38
N TYR A 67 2.33 1.12 -26.63
CA TYR A 67 3.65 0.60 -27.02
C TYR A 67 4.74 1.63 -26.74
N GLY A 68 5.92 1.15 -26.35
CA GLY A 68 7.14 1.93 -26.40
C GLY A 68 7.60 2.13 -27.84
N ASP A 69 8.21 3.27 -28.13
CA ASP A 69 8.94 3.46 -29.38
C ASP A 69 10.23 2.59 -29.35
N PHE A 70 10.42 1.75 -30.35
CA PHE A 70 11.58 0.82 -30.42
C PHE A 70 12.93 1.54 -30.58
N SER A 71 12.94 2.86 -30.79
CA SER A 71 14.17 3.66 -30.95
C SER A 71 14.85 4.02 -29.62
N GLN A 72 14.14 3.89 -28.51
CA GLN A 72 14.62 4.24 -27.17
C GLN A 72 14.04 3.32 -26.09
N SER A 73 14.67 3.30 -24.92
CA SER A 73 14.18 2.57 -23.75
C SER A 73 13.09 3.35 -23.04
N HIS A 74 12.03 2.67 -22.61
CA HIS A 74 10.89 3.26 -21.89
C HIS A 74 10.73 2.62 -20.53
N TRP A 75 10.15 3.42 -19.61
CA TRP A 75 9.66 2.94 -18.34
C TRP A 75 8.16 2.60 -18.44
N TYR A 76 7.81 1.50 -17.81
CA TYR A 76 6.42 1.13 -17.53
C TYR A 76 6.23 1.07 -16.02
N PHE A 77 5.10 1.56 -15.54
CA PHE A 77 4.80 1.62 -14.11
C PHE A 77 3.61 0.74 -13.77
N LEU A 78 3.76 -0.10 -12.75
CA LEU A 78 2.65 -0.82 -12.09
C LEU A 78 2.68 -0.53 -10.60
N GLY A 79 1.67 0.17 -10.11
CA GLY A 79 1.46 0.44 -8.69
C GLY A 79 0.40 -0.46 -8.08
N VAL A 80 0.64 -0.98 -6.89
CA VAL A 80 -0.26 -1.88 -6.16
C VAL A 80 -0.44 -1.40 -4.72
N ALA A 81 -1.64 -0.88 -4.38
CA ALA A 81 -2.06 -0.59 -3.02
C ALA A 81 -2.92 -1.75 -2.50
N GLY A 82 -2.36 -2.55 -1.59
CA GLY A 82 -2.93 -3.84 -1.21
C GLY A 82 -4.07 -3.79 -0.19
N ALA A 83 -4.03 -2.89 0.79
CA ALA A 83 -5.01 -2.85 1.89
C ALA A 83 -5.97 -1.66 1.79
N SER A 84 -7.27 -1.93 1.92
CA SER A 84 -8.33 -0.96 1.66
C SER A 84 -8.68 -0.05 2.85
N TYR A 85 -8.35 -0.46 4.06
CA TYR A 85 -8.76 0.21 5.29
C TYR A 85 -7.84 1.36 5.73
N GLN A 86 -6.83 1.70 4.93
CA GLN A 86 -5.93 2.83 5.17
C GLN A 86 -5.66 3.61 3.88
N ASP A 87 -6.01 4.89 3.88
CA ASP A 87 -5.81 5.79 2.72
C ASP A 87 -4.35 6.05 2.36
N VAL A 88 -3.42 5.74 3.25
CA VAL A 88 -1.98 5.95 3.02
C VAL A 88 -1.48 5.19 1.79
N PHE A 89 -1.89 3.94 1.61
CA PHE A 89 -1.46 3.10 0.48
C PHE A 89 -1.95 3.63 -0.87
N LYS A 90 -3.23 4.03 -0.94
CA LYS A 90 -3.77 4.73 -2.12
C LYS A 90 -3.00 6.01 -2.42
N SER A 91 -2.81 6.86 -1.40
CA SER A 91 -2.14 8.15 -1.56
C SER A 91 -0.69 8.00 -2.02
N GLU A 92 0.01 6.98 -1.53
CA GLU A 92 1.37 6.66 -1.93
C GLU A 92 1.44 6.24 -3.40
N ILE A 93 0.61 5.28 -3.83
CA ILE A 93 0.57 4.83 -5.23
C ILE A 93 0.23 5.98 -6.17
N MET A 94 -0.78 6.78 -5.87
CA MET A 94 -1.19 7.87 -6.74
C MET A 94 -0.10 8.93 -6.88
N ARG A 95 0.61 9.27 -5.79
CA ARG A 95 1.73 10.21 -5.81
C ARG A 95 2.93 9.69 -6.60
N ILE A 96 3.28 8.42 -6.42
CA ILE A 96 4.40 7.82 -7.15
C ILE A 96 4.06 7.70 -8.63
N LYS A 97 2.85 7.27 -8.97
CA LYS A 97 2.38 7.23 -10.36
C LYS A 97 2.50 8.60 -11.03
N GLU A 98 2.02 9.68 -10.38
CA GLU A 98 2.13 11.03 -10.90
C GLU A 98 3.59 11.46 -11.16
N GLN A 99 4.49 11.12 -10.22
CA GLN A 99 5.93 11.38 -10.41
C GLN A 99 6.52 10.61 -11.59
N PHE A 100 6.13 9.34 -11.76
CA PHE A 100 6.59 8.53 -12.88
C PHE A 100 6.04 9.06 -14.21
N ASP A 101 4.76 9.40 -14.26
CA ASP A 101 4.11 9.94 -15.47
C ASP A 101 4.77 11.26 -15.91
N THR A 102 5.13 12.14 -14.96
CA THR A 102 5.68 13.47 -15.27
C THR A 102 7.19 13.47 -15.48
N ARG A 103 7.96 12.65 -14.74
CA ARG A 103 9.43 12.71 -14.76
C ARG A 103 10.08 11.60 -15.57
N PHE A 104 9.45 10.45 -15.65
CA PHE A 104 9.99 9.27 -16.35
C PHE A 104 9.20 8.91 -17.61
N GLY A 105 8.23 9.76 -17.99
CA GLY A 105 7.48 9.63 -19.22
C GLY A 105 6.61 8.37 -19.28
N THR A 106 6.09 7.92 -18.13
CA THR A 106 5.21 6.73 -18.10
C THR A 106 3.74 7.05 -18.37
N PHE A 107 3.39 8.28 -18.68
CA PHE A 107 2.04 8.63 -19.10
C PHE A 107 1.61 7.75 -20.29
N GLY A 108 0.46 7.08 -20.17
CA GLY A 108 0.01 6.06 -21.12
C GLY A 108 0.75 4.71 -21.02
N ARG A 109 1.63 4.52 -20.02
CA ARG A 109 2.35 3.26 -19.71
C ARG A 109 2.32 2.93 -18.23
N SER A 110 1.34 3.48 -17.51
CA SER A 110 1.17 3.32 -16.06
C SER A 110 -0.17 2.68 -15.74
N VAL A 111 -0.16 1.71 -14.81
CA VAL A 111 -1.35 1.11 -14.21
C VAL A 111 -1.27 1.29 -12.69
N ALA A 112 -2.39 1.67 -12.07
CA ALA A 112 -2.56 1.69 -10.62
C ALA A 112 -3.69 0.74 -10.22
N LEU A 113 -3.37 -0.27 -9.41
CA LEU A 113 -4.32 -1.20 -8.80
C LEU A 113 -4.48 -0.78 -7.34
N VAL A 114 -5.69 -0.39 -6.95
CA VAL A 114 -5.89 0.28 -5.66
C VAL A 114 -7.05 -0.32 -4.88
N ASN A 115 -6.75 -0.91 -3.74
CA ASN A 115 -7.76 -1.30 -2.77
C ASN A 115 -8.10 -0.09 -1.89
N ASN A 116 -9.22 0.56 -2.21
CA ASN A 116 -9.74 1.66 -1.40
C ASN A 116 -11.24 1.85 -1.67
N PRO A 117 -12.08 2.05 -0.64
CA PRO A 117 -13.52 2.25 -0.82
C PRO A 117 -13.87 3.42 -1.75
N SER A 118 -13.07 4.49 -1.75
CA SER A 118 -13.35 5.70 -2.51
C SER A 118 -13.02 5.60 -4.01
N THR A 119 -12.32 4.55 -4.45
CA THR A 119 -11.87 4.41 -5.85
C THR A 119 -12.46 3.19 -6.57
N ARG A 120 -13.36 2.46 -5.94
CA ARG A 120 -13.89 1.17 -6.43
C ARG A 120 -14.63 1.24 -7.78
N THR A 121 -15.08 2.42 -8.20
CA THR A 121 -15.73 2.63 -9.51
C THR A 121 -14.82 3.29 -10.54
N GLU A 122 -13.64 3.77 -10.12
CA GLU A 122 -12.74 4.57 -10.95
C GLU A 122 -11.41 3.88 -11.25
N LEU A 123 -10.91 3.10 -10.29
CA LEU A 123 -9.65 2.38 -10.43
C LEU A 123 -9.85 0.88 -10.24
N PRO A 124 -9.08 0.05 -10.96
CA PRO A 124 -9.12 -1.39 -10.75
C PRO A 124 -8.57 -1.76 -9.36
N ILE A 125 -9.26 -2.70 -8.69
CA ILE A 125 -8.82 -3.21 -7.41
C ILE A 125 -7.56 -4.08 -7.55
N ALA A 126 -6.73 -4.06 -6.50
CA ALA A 126 -5.55 -4.92 -6.38
C ALA A 126 -5.98 -6.34 -5.99
N THR A 127 -5.75 -7.29 -6.87
CA THR A 127 -5.93 -8.73 -6.68
C THR A 127 -4.82 -9.49 -7.38
N ARG A 128 -4.60 -10.77 -7.08
CA ARG A 128 -3.67 -11.57 -7.89
C ARG A 128 -4.03 -11.55 -9.37
N THR A 129 -5.30 -11.63 -9.69
CA THR A 129 -5.78 -11.62 -11.08
C THR A 129 -5.47 -10.29 -11.78
N SER A 130 -5.78 -9.15 -11.16
CA SER A 130 -5.51 -7.85 -11.77
C SER A 130 -4.01 -7.56 -11.91
N ILE A 131 -3.18 -7.99 -10.94
CA ILE A 131 -1.72 -7.91 -11.02
C ILE A 131 -1.22 -8.76 -12.19
N GLU A 132 -1.65 -10.02 -12.30
CA GLU A 132 -1.25 -10.92 -13.39
C GLU A 132 -1.65 -10.36 -14.77
N MET A 133 -2.90 -9.90 -14.92
CA MET A 133 -3.38 -9.31 -16.18
C MET A 133 -2.58 -8.04 -16.55
N SER A 134 -2.27 -7.20 -15.57
CA SER A 134 -1.48 -5.98 -15.78
C SER A 134 -0.04 -6.31 -16.21
N LEU A 135 0.63 -7.22 -15.52
CA LEU A 135 1.98 -7.65 -15.88
C LEU A 135 2.02 -8.29 -17.26
N ARG A 136 1.05 -9.13 -17.59
CA ARG A 136 0.93 -9.74 -18.91
C ARG A 136 0.74 -8.69 -20.00
N ARG A 137 -0.17 -7.74 -19.80
CA ARG A 137 -0.42 -6.66 -20.76
C ARG A 137 0.78 -5.75 -20.94
N ILE A 138 1.44 -5.33 -19.87
CA ILE A 138 2.68 -4.56 -19.92
C ILE A 138 3.74 -5.33 -20.69
N GLY A 139 3.98 -6.60 -20.38
CA GLY A 139 4.95 -7.43 -21.08
C GLY A 139 4.68 -7.63 -22.58
N GLN A 140 3.43 -7.51 -23.02
CA GLN A 140 3.03 -7.51 -24.44
C GLN A 140 3.34 -6.18 -25.14
N GLN A 141 3.35 -5.07 -24.40
CA GLN A 141 3.57 -3.73 -24.95
C GLN A 141 5.04 -3.31 -24.94
N MET A 142 5.84 -3.89 -24.05
CA MET A 142 7.25 -3.56 -23.84
C MET A 142 8.15 -4.11 -24.95
N ASN A 143 9.18 -3.33 -25.31
CA ASN A 143 10.37 -3.88 -25.93
C ASN A 143 11.18 -4.65 -24.85
N LYS A 144 11.19 -5.97 -24.93
CA LYS A 144 11.80 -6.85 -23.92
C LYS A 144 13.31 -6.69 -23.77
N GLU A 145 13.98 -6.12 -24.77
CA GLU A 145 15.44 -5.94 -24.75
C GLU A 145 15.86 -4.65 -24.04
N SER A 146 15.01 -3.62 -24.03
CA SER A 146 15.41 -2.28 -23.57
C SER A 146 14.49 -1.66 -22.53
N ASP A 147 13.19 -2.00 -22.51
CA ASP A 147 12.23 -1.36 -21.63
C ASP A 147 12.30 -1.93 -20.21
N VAL A 148 11.96 -1.11 -19.22
CA VAL A 148 12.05 -1.44 -17.81
C VAL A 148 10.69 -1.33 -17.14
N LEU A 149 10.29 -2.39 -16.43
CA LEU A 149 9.16 -2.34 -15.50
C LEU A 149 9.60 -1.76 -14.15
N PHE A 150 8.87 -0.77 -13.65
CA PHE A 150 8.90 -0.36 -12.26
C PHE A 150 7.62 -0.84 -11.57
N LEU A 151 7.75 -1.88 -10.76
CA LEU A 151 6.67 -2.41 -9.92
C LEU A 151 6.80 -1.84 -8.51
N TYR A 152 5.81 -1.09 -8.08
CA TYR A 152 5.73 -0.54 -6.72
C TYR A 152 4.55 -1.14 -5.98
N MET A 153 4.81 -1.83 -4.88
CA MET A 153 3.80 -2.48 -4.06
C MET A 153 3.84 -1.91 -2.64
N THR A 154 2.70 -1.45 -2.13
CA THR A 154 2.58 -0.93 -0.76
C THR A 154 1.36 -1.51 -0.05
N SER A 155 1.54 -2.03 1.15
CA SER A 155 0.51 -2.63 2.00
C SER A 155 1.09 -3.02 3.36
N HIS A 156 0.30 -3.70 4.18
CA HIS A 156 0.83 -4.50 5.28
C HIS A 156 1.50 -5.78 4.78
N GLY A 157 2.31 -6.41 5.63
CA GLY A 157 2.99 -7.65 5.28
C GLY A 157 3.31 -8.52 6.49
N LEU A 158 3.47 -9.80 6.22
CA LEU A 158 3.99 -10.82 7.13
C LEU A 158 5.15 -11.56 6.44
N GLN A 159 5.78 -12.47 7.17
CA GLN A 159 6.83 -13.32 6.59
C GLN A 159 6.31 -14.06 5.34
N ASN A 160 6.93 -13.81 4.18
CA ASN A 160 6.55 -14.36 2.88
C ASN A 160 5.11 -14.01 2.43
N GLN A 161 4.57 -12.89 2.88
CA GLN A 161 3.21 -12.50 2.55
C GLN A 161 3.07 -10.99 2.45
N PHE A 162 2.56 -10.52 1.31
CA PHE A 162 2.11 -9.15 1.10
C PHE A 162 0.58 -9.15 1.14
N GLU A 163 0.00 -8.27 1.96
CA GLU A 163 -1.44 -8.22 2.19
C GLU A 163 -2.19 -7.69 0.98
N ILE A 164 -3.22 -8.44 0.59
CA ILE A 164 -4.27 -8.00 -0.34
C ILE A 164 -5.59 -8.09 0.40
N GLU A 165 -6.17 -6.95 0.71
CA GLU A 165 -7.42 -6.84 1.47
C GLU A 165 -8.34 -5.79 0.82
N ASN A 166 -9.62 -6.14 0.63
CA ASN A 166 -10.68 -5.22 0.21
C ASN A 166 -12.05 -5.76 0.65
N ALA A 167 -12.32 -5.64 1.95
CA ALA A 167 -13.57 -6.14 2.51
C ALA A 167 -14.81 -5.66 1.74
N PRO A 168 -15.82 -6.52 1.54
CA PRO A 168 -16.00 -7.87 2.08
C PRO A 168 -15.45 -9.00 1.19
N LEU A 169 -14.58 -8.71 0.22
CA LEU A 169 -14.05 -9.71 -0.71
C LEU A 169 -13.02 -10.61 -0.02
N ASP A 170 -13.11 -11.93 -0.25
CA ASP A 170 -12.08 -12.89 0.15
C ASP A 170 -10.98 -12.94 -0.91
N LEU A 171 -9.86 -12.26 -0.68
CA LEU A 171 -8.78 -12.09 -1.63
C LEU A 171 -7.53 -12.89 -1.23
N LYS A 172 -6.88 -13.48 -2.23
CA LYS A 172 -5.63 -14.21 -2.03
C LYS A 172 -4.47 -13.25 -1.82
N GLN A 173 -3.68 -13.50 -0.76
CA GLN A 173 -2.45 -12.77 -0.45
C GLN A 173 -1.38 -13.01 -1.52
N VAL A 174 -0.48 -12.04 -1.75
CA VAL A 174 0.66 -12.23 -2.64
C VAL A 174 1.82 -12.83 -1.85
N ASP A 175 2.31 -13.97 -2.31
CA ASP A 175 3.52 -14.61 -1.81
C ASP A 175 4.70 -14.47 -2.80
N PRO A 176 5.95 -14.60 -2.33
CA PRO A 176 7.13 -14.40 -3.17
C PRO A 176 7.21 -15.35 -4.37
N LYS A 177 6.81 -16.60 -4.20
CA LYS A 177 6.85 -17.62 -5.27
C LYS A 177 5.86 -17.29 -6.37
N TRP A 178 4.61 -16.99 -5.99
CA TRP A 178 3.58 -16.60 -6.95
C TRP A 178 3.98 -15.33 -7.72
N LEU A 179 4.53 -14.32 -7.03
CA LEU A 179 4.97 -13.09 -7.68
C LEU A 179 6.10 -13.36 -8.68
N ARG A 180 7.07 -14.20 -8.31
CA ARG A 180 8.15 -14.62 -9.21
C ARG A 180 7.61 -15.31 -10.46
N GLU A 181 6.75 -16.32 -10.30
CA GLU A 181 6.14 -17.06 -11.40
C GLU A 181 5.34 -16.14 -12.34
N THR A 182 4.57 -15.20 -11.76
CA THR A 182 3.78 -14.24 -12.54
C THR A 182 4.65 -13.27 -13.34
N LEU A 183 5.73 -12.78 -12.74
CA LEU A 183 6.72 -11.94 -13.41
C LEU A 183 7.42 -12.67 -14.55
N ASP A 184 7.77 -13.93 -14.36
CA ASP A 184 8.43 -14.73 -15.38
C ASP A 184 7.49 -15.06 -16.54
N GLN A 185 6.22 -15.37 -16.26
CA GLN A 185 5.18 -15.60 -17.26
C GLN A 185 4.85 -14.35 -18.09
N SER A 186 5.02 -13.14 -17.54
CA SER A 186 4.83 -11.89 -18.29
C SER A 186 5.89 -11.69 -19.38
N GLY A 187 7.03 -12.35 -19.28
CA GLY A 187 8.17 -12.22 -20.19
C GLY A 187 8.91 -10.89 -20.06
N ILE A 188 8.63 -10.09 -19.03
CA ILE A 188 9.33 -8.83 -18.74
C ILE A 188 10.74 -9.15 -18.26
N ARG A 189 11.76 -8.63 -18.94
CA ARG A 189 13.16 -8.92 -18.63
C ARG A 189 13.72 -8.00 -17.56
N TRP A 190 13.67 -6.68 -17.79
CA TRP A 190 14.27 -5.68 -16.89
C TRP A 190 13.26 -5.18 -15.90
N ARG A 191 13.57 -5.32 -14.61
CA ARG A 191 12.62 -5.09 -13.52
C ARG A 191 13.26 -4.29 -12.41
N VAL A 192 12.55 -3.26 -11.94
CA VAL A 192 12.78 -2.62 -10.63
C VAL A 192 11.55 -2.90 -9.78
N ILE A 193 11.74 -3.59 -8.67
CA ILE A 193 10.66 -4.01 -7.78
C ILE A 193 10.87 -3.35 -6.43
N VAL A 194 9.90 -2.56 -6.00
CA VAL A 194 9.87 -1.94 -4.68
C VAL A 194 8.71 -2.52 -3.89
N ILE A 195 8.97 -3.05 -2.69
CA ILE A 195 7.96 -3.59 -1.80
C ILE A 195 8.03 -2.84 -0.46
N SER A 196 7.08 -1.93 -0.27
CA SER A 196 6.89 -1.15 0.95
C SER A 196 5.89 -1.87 1.87
N ALA A 197 6.38 -2.82 2.66
CA ALA A 197 5.59 -3.62 3.60
C ALA A 197 6.48 -4.20 4.69
N CYS A 198 5.91 -4.49 5.86
CA CYS A 198 6.63 -5.23 6.90
C CYS A 198 7.11 -6.59 6.38
N TYR A 199 8.28 -7.04 6.82
CA TYR A 199 8.90 -8.31 6.40
C TYR A 199 9.12 -8.47 4.88
N SER A 200 9.08 -7.38 4.10
CA SER A 200 9.27 -7.41 2.63
C SER A 200 10.63 -7.97 2.19
N GLY A 201 11.65 -7.92 3.06
CA GLY A 201 12.94 -8.58 2.82
C GLY A 201 12.83 -10.08 2.53
N SER A 202 11.76 -10.76 3.00
CA SER A 202 11.49 -12.16 2.72
C SER A 202 11.20 -12.48 1.24
N PHE A 203 10.92 -11.46 0.44
CA PHE A 203 10.69 -11.58 -1.01
C PHE A 203 12.00 -11.66 -1.81
N ILE A 204 13.10 -11.12 -1.29
CA ILE A 204 14.39 -11.02 -2.01
C ILE A 204 14.87 -12.37 -2.56
N PRO A 205 14.93 -13.47 -1.77
CA PRO A 205 15.49 -14.73 -2.26
C PRO A 205 14.72 -15.31 -3.45
N ALA A 206 13.42 -15.10 -3.52
CA ALA A 206 12.59 -15.60 -4.63
C ALA A 206 12.67 -14.72 -5.87
N LEU A 207 12.80 -13.39 -5.70
CA LEU A 207 12.71 -12.41 -6.78
C LEU A 207 14.07 -12.07 -7.42
N GLN A 208 15.19 -12.35 -6.75
CA GLN A 208 16.51 -11.99 -7.23
C GLN A 208 16.83 -12.65 -8.59
N SER A 209 17.39 -11.86 -9.50
CA SER A 209 17.93 -12.30 -10.79
C SER A 209 18.88 -11.24 -11.36
N ASP A 210 19.66 -11.58 -12.37
CA ASP A 210 20.62 -10.67 -13.00
C ASP A 210 19.98 -9.40 -13.59
N ASN A 211 18.69 -9.45 -13.88
CA ASN A 211 17.94 -8.36 -14.53
C ASN A 211 16.89 -7.73 -13.60
N THR A 212 17.00 -7.94 -12.29
CA THR A 212 16.02 -7.43 -11.31
C THR A 212 16.72 -6.67 -10.19
N LEU A 213 16.38 -5.39 -10.04
CA LEU A 213 16.70 -4.60 -8.84
C LEU A 213 15.53 -4.73 -7.85
N ILE A 214 15.84 -5.10 -6.61
CA ILE A 214 14.82 -5.24 -5.56
C ILE A 214 15.14 -4.26 -4.44
N ILE A 215 14.13 -3.50 -4.03
CA ILE A 215 14.18 -2.57 -2.90
C ILE A 215 13.06 -2.96 -1.94
N THR A 216 13.40 -3.19 -0.69
CA THR A 216 12.44 -3.54 0.37
C THR A 216 12.56 -2.55 1.51
N ALA A 217 11.42 -2.16 2.09
CA ALA A 217 11.33 -1.34 3.27
C ALA A 217 10.68 -2.19 4.39
N SER A 218 11.41 -2.45 5.46
CA SER A 218 10.95 -3.20 6.65
C SER A 218 11.40 -2.50 7.93
#